data_646dbec5dca37608ebaa2e954b9b55ed
#
_entry.id   646dbec5dca37608ebaa2e954b9b55ed
#
_cell.length_a   1.000
_cell.length_b   1.000
_cell.length_c   1.000
_cell.angle_alpha   90.00
_cell.angle_beta   90.00
_cell.angle_gamma   90.00
#
_symmetry.space_group_name_H-M   'P 1'
#
loop_
_entity.id
_entity.type
_entity.pdbx_description
1 polymer ?
#
loop_
_entity_poly.entity_id
_entity_poly.type
_entity_poly.pdbx_seq_one_letter_code
_entity_poly.pdbx_strand_id
1 'polypeptide(L)'
;MQKRVAIIGAGASGLPSARWALAYEWEPVVFEMQNNIGGLWRYKEEDSEVSTVMKSTIINTSKEMTAYSDFPPSSNDPNYMHNKKLLKYLRDYADFHGVTEHVRLNHRVNSVNRASDYEQTGRWIINYTDNNGEIKDETFDAVLSAVGHHATPRMPKWKGQDDFQGQILHSKQYRDHRGYEEKNIVVVGVGNSGLDIACELGRVAKQVYLSTRRGVWVCTKVVDYGTPLDLWLNRRINTYLRQVLPSWVYPWLLERKLQKTFDHDKYGLRPAHSTVAQHVSMSDELHGNLCSGRVIAKSNIRTFTPTGVVFEDNTKVDADVVILSTGYSFTFSFIENGQLIPVEENRVRLYKGMYPASESKHNTLAVIGLLQPIGSLMPVSEMQARLFFCHLNGDFKLPSEKQMNAEIDVKLERLHERYNDSARHTIQVDYTEYMSELGDLIGCTPRPLDFLFADSQLCYQLIFGPDVPYCYRLRGPHKWEKAREAILGVDDRFVKAVHTREGAKPSFQFHDSYLYAFLALLLLTFLFFR
;
A
#
# COMPACT_ATOMS: atom_id res chain seq x y z
N MET A 1 -33.97 -14.78 4.07
CA MET A 1 -33.53 -13.39 4.32
C MET A 1 -32.19 -13.21 3.62
N GLN A 2 -31.96 -12.04 3.04
CA GLN A 2 -30.67 -11.69 2.44
C GLN A 2 -29.61 -11.65 3.53
N LYS A 3 -28.43 -12.21 3.26
CA LYS A 3 -27.31 -12.19 4.21
C LYS A 3 -26.74 -10.78 4.32
N ARG A 4 -26.36 -10.36 5.52
CA ARG A 4 -25.87 -9.01 5.82
C ARG A 4 -24.42 -9.03 6.26
N VAL A 5 -23.64 -8.08 5.76
CA VAL A 5 -22.23 -7.93 6.15
C VAL A 5 -21.95 -6.54 6.70
N ALA A 6 -21.33 -6.48 7.88
CA ALA A 6 -20.79 -5.24 8.43
C ALA A 6 -19.40 -4.98 7.87
N ILE A 7 -19.17 -3.80 7.32
CA ILE A 7 -17.86 -3.34 6.82
C ILE A 7 -17.46 -2.12 7.64
N ILE A 8 -16.32 -2.22 8.32
CA ILE A 8 -15.86 -1.18 9.26
C ILE A 8 -14.81 -0.31 8.57
N GLY A 9 -15.19 0.90 8.20
CA GLY A 9 -14.39 1.89 7.49
C GLY A 9 -14.77 2.03 6.00
N ALA A 10 -14.97 3.26 5.54
CA ALA A 10 -15.28 3.63 4.16
C ALA A 10 -14.07 4.22 3.41
N GLY A 11 -12.88 3.65 3.64
CA GLY A 11 -11.65 3.98 2.93
C GLY A 11 -11.43 3.12 1.69
N ALA A 12 -10.21 3.18 1.14
CA ALA A 12 -9.80 2.45 -0.05
C ALA A 12 -9.95 0.91 0.03
N SER A 13 -10.08 0.35 1.23
CA SER A 13 -10.32 -1.09 1.44
C SER A 13 -11.79 -1.41 1.67
N GLY A 14 -12.54 -0.53 2.34
CA GLY A 14 -13.96 -0.77 2.65
C GLY A 14 -14.87 -0.58 1.44
N LEU A 15 -14.58 0.41 0.59
CA LEU A 15 -15.40 0.66 -0.61
C LEU A 15 -15.43 -0.55 -1.56
N PRO A 16 -14.30 -1.17 -1.96
CA PRO A 16 -14.34 -2.38 -2.77
C PRO A 16 -14.93 -3.57 -2.02
N SER A 17 -14.82 -3.62 -0.68
CA SER A 17 -15.49 -4.66 0.12
C SER A 17 -17.02 -4.59 -0.02
N ALA A 18 -17.60 -3.38 0.04
CA ALA A 18 -19.03 -3.19 -0.16
C ALA A 18 -19.46 -3.51 -1.60
N ARG A 19 -18.69 -3.07 -2.60
CA ARG A 19 -18.94 -3.40 -4.00
C ARG A 19 -18.98 -4.92 -4.22
N TRP A 20 -18.03 -5.66 -3.62
CA TRP A 20 -17.99 -7.12 -3.78
C TRP A 20 -19.08 -7.83 -2.98
N ALA A 21 -19.53 -7.28 -1.84
CA ALA A 21 -20.74 -7.74 -1.16
C ALA A 21 -21.95 -7.67 -2.09
N LEU A 22 -22.17 -6.51 -2.72
CA LEU A 22 -23.27 -6.32 -3.68
C LEU A 22 -23.16 -7.28 -4.87
N ALA A 23 -21.96 -7.52 -5.39
CA ALA A 23 -21.75 -8.43 -6.52
C ALA A 23 -22.09 -9.90 -6.20
N TYR A 24 -21.99 -10.29 -4.93
CA TYR A 24 -22.39 -11.61 -4.43
C TYR A 24 -23.76 -11.60 -3.74
N GLU A 25 -24.57 -10.58 -3.99
CA GLU A 25 -25.97 -10.45 -3.50
C GLU A 25 -26.10 -10.40 -1.96
N TRP A 26 -25.02 -9.95 -1.27
CA TRP A 26 -25.08 -9.62 0.15
C TRP A 26 -25.51 -8.17 0.35
N GLU A 27 -26.18 -7.88 1.47
CA GLU A 27 -26.51 -6.53 1.91
C GLU A 27 -25.33 -5.95 2.74
N PRO A 28 -24.51 -5.03 2.17
CA PRO A 28 -23.46 -4.39 2.96
C PRO A 28 -24.01 -3.25 3.81
N VAL A 29 -23.48 -3.13 5.03
CA VAL A 29 -23.62 -1.96 5.88
C VAL A 29 -22.24 -1.46 6.21
N VAL A 30 -21.87 -0.31 5.65
CA VAL A 30 -20.53 0.28 5.85
C VAL A 30 -20.59 1.31 6.96
N PHE A 31 -19.89 1.05 8.07
CA PHE A 31 -19.77 1.98 9.19
C PHE A 31 -18.55 2.88 8.99
N GLU A 32 -18.77 4.19 8.85
CA GLU A 32 -17.72 5.19 8.76
C GLU A 32 -17.86 6.19 9.91
N MET A 33 -16.81 6.29 10.73
CA MET A 33 -16.79 7.16 11.90
C MET A 33 -16.76 8.66 11.55
N GLN A 34 -16.44 8.98 10.31
CA GLN A 34 -16.36 10.36 9.83
C GLN A 34 -17.60 10.76 9.03
N ASN A 35 -17.70 12.06 8.74
CA ASN A 35 -18.80 12.63 7.97
C ASN A 35 -18.62 12.50 6.44
N ASN A 36 -17.67 11.68 5.96
CA ASN A 36 -17.47 11.43 4.53
C ASN A 36 -16.57 10.21 4.29
N ILE A 37 -16.66 9.60 3.11
CA ILE A 37 -15.84 8.49 2.65
C ILE A 37 -14.43 8.94 2.21
N GLY A 38 -13.53 7.96 2.03
CA GLY A 38 -12.18 8.16 1.47
C GLY A 38 -11.04 7.86 2.44
N GLY A 39 -11.32 7.65 3.73
CA GLY A 39 -10.33 7.25 4.75
C GLY A 39 -9.12 8.18 4.78
N LEU A 40 -7.91 7.59 4.68
CA LEU A 40 -6.62 8.30 4.68
C LEU A 40 -6.52 9.37 3.59
N TRP A 41 -7.11 9.16 2.41
CA TRP A 41 -6.99 10.05 1.24
C TRP A 41 -7.81 11.33 1.37
N ARG A 42 -8.60 11.43 2.41
CA ARG A 42 -9.30 12.67 2.73
C ARG A 42 -8.39 13.57 3.57
N TYR A 43 -7.82 14.59 2.92
CA TYR A 43 -7.06 15.64 3.61
C TYR A 43 -7.92 16.38 4.65
N LYS A 44 -7.37 16.59 5.82
CA LYS A 44 -7.96 17.37 6.93
C LYS A 44 -6.97 18.39 7.42
N GLU A 45 -7.42 19.63 7.57
CA GLU A 45 -6.59 20.71 8.06
C GLU A 45 -6.35 20.59 9.57
N GLU A 46 -7.40 20.26 10.31
CA GLU A 46 -7.34 20.10 11.76
C GLU A 46 -6.72 18.78 12.19
N ASP A 47 -6.08 18.77 13.35
CA ASP A 47 -5.61 17.54 13.97
C ASP A 47 -6.79 16.68 14.41
N SER A 48 -6.68 15.39 14.22
CA SER A 48 -7.74 14.45 14.54
C SER A 48 -7.17 13.07 14.85
N GLU A 49 -7.92 12.27 15.59
CA GLU A 49 -7.55 10.88 15.90
C GLU A 49 -7.45 9.98 14.65
N VAL A 50 -8.11 10.35 13.56
CA VAL A 50 -8.12 9.58 12.31
C VAL A 50 -6.94 9.90 11.40
N SER A 51 -6.66 8.97 10.50
CA SER A 51 -5.61 9.13 9.48
C SER A 51 -5.93 10.23 8.48
N THR A 52 -4.91 10.94 8.03
CA THR A 52 -4.98 11.90 6.93
C THR A 52 -3.63 11.96 6.19
N VAL A 53 -3.64 12.40 4.96
CA VAL A 53 -2.44 12.74 4.17
C VAL A 53 -2.08 14.21 4.37
N MET A 54 -0.88 14.61 3.95
CA MET A 54 -0.48 16.01 3.82
C MET A 54 -1.21 16.66 2.65
N LYS A 55 -1.31 17.99 2.67
CA LYS A 55 -1.98 18.76 1.62
C LYS A 55 -1.36 18.55 0.24
N SER A 56 -0.04 18.41 0.19
CA SER A 56 0.75 18.20 -1.04
C SER A 56 0.88 16.74 -1.47
N THR A 57 0.33 15.77 -0.72
CA THR A 57 0.55 14.34 -0.99
C THR A 57 0.09 13.95 -2.39
N ILE A 58 1.02 13.39 -3.15
CA ILE A 58 0.79 12.70 -4.41
C ILE A 58 0.99 11.21 -4.15
N ILE A 59 0.07 10.36 -4.63
CA ILE A 59 0.23 8.91 -4.48
C ILE A 59 1.50 8.44 -5.19
N ASN A 60 2.20 7.48 -4.61
CA ASN A 60 3.46 6.96 -5.12
C ASN A 60 3.32 5.74 -6.04
N THR A 61 2.10 5.36 -6.40
CA THR A 61 1.78 4.34 -7.40
C THR A 61 1.06 4.96 -8.58
N SER A 62 1.31 4.45 -9.78
CA SER A 62 0.67 4.97 -11.00
C SER A 62 -0.84 4.71 -10.99
N LYS A 63 -1.59 5.52 -11.73
CA LYS A 63 -3.05 5.42 -11.81
C LYS A 63 -3.52 4.04 -12.27
N GLU A 64 -2.81 3.41 -13.20
CA GLU A 64 -3.15 2.09 -13.73
C GLU A 64 -2.93 0.98 -12.70
N MET A 65 -1.84 1.05 -11.93
CA MET A 65 -1.57 0.10 -10.84
C MET A 65 -2.43 0.36 -9.60
N THR A 66 -2.95 1.59 -9.44
CA THR A 66 -3.80 1.98 -8.31
C THR A 66 -5.27 1.64 -8.55
N ALA A 67 -5.68 1.45 -9.79
CA ALA A 67 -7.06 1.22 -10.19
C ALA A 67 -7.70 0.00 -9.51
N TYR A 68 -9.02 0.04 -9.33
CA TYR A 68 -9.80 -1.17 -9.10
C TYR A 68 -10.01 -1.93 -10.41
N SER A 69 -10.26 -3.23 -10.30
CA SER A 69 -10.11 -4.18 -11.41
C SER A 69 -11.11 -4.00 -12.56
N ASP A 70 -12.19 -3.26 -12.37
CA ASP A 70 -13.21 -2.96 -13.38
C ASP A 70 -13.57 -1.47 -13.49
N PHE A 71 -12.72 -0.60 -12.90
CA PHE A 71 -12.92 0.84 -12.89
C PHE A 71 -11.61 1.60 -13.20
N PRO A 72 -11.17 1.61 -14.47
CA PRO A 72 -9.96 2.36 -14.87
C PRO A 72 -10.13 3.86 -14.60
N PRO A 73 -9.08 4.55 -14.11
CA PRO A 73 -9.07 6.00 -14.03
C PRO A 73 -9.18 6.65 -15.42
N SER A 74 -9.60 7.91 -15.46
CA SER A 74 -9.64 8.67 -16.71
C SER A 74 -8.27 8.72 -17.39
N SER A 75 -8.25 8.57 -18.71
CA SER A 75 -7.02 8.72 -19.50
C SER A 75 -6.37 10.10 -19.34
N ASN A 76 -7.18 11.13 -19.01
CA ASN A 76 -6.70 12.50 -18.79
C ASN A 76 -6.20 12.74 -17.35
N ASP A 77 -6.38 11.79 -16.43
CA ASP A 77 -5.84 11.93 -15.08
C ASP A 77 -4.32 11.75 -15.08
N PRO A 78 -3.58 12.51 -14.25
CA PRO A 78 -2.13 12.38 -14.17
C PRO A 78 -1.74 10.96 -13.71
N ASN A 79 -0.59 10.47 -14.18
CA ASN A 79 -0.12 9.13 -13.84
C ASN A 79 0.11 8.93 -12.33
N TYR A 80 0.49 9.99 -11.62
CA TYR A 80 0.54 10.04 -10.16
C TYR A 80 -0.47 11.07 -9.66
N MET A 81 -1.55 10.59 -9.05
CA MET A 81 -2.67 11.44 -8.65
C MET A 81 -2.40 12.17 -7.33
N HIS A 82 -2.68 13.46 -7.30
CA HIS A 82 -2.78 14.21 -6.06
C HIS A 82 -3.94 13.68 -5.20
N ASN A 83 -3.84 13.77 -3.87
CA ASN A 83 -4.85 13.24 -2.94
C ASN A 83 -6.30 13.63 -3.28
N LYS A 84 -6.53 14.87 -3.74
CA LYS A 84 -7.87 15.34 -4.16
C LYS A 84 -8.42 14.57 -5.37
N LYS A 85 -7.54 14.24 -6.33
CA LYS A 85 -7.91 13.45 -7.52
C LYS A 85 -8.21 12.01 -7.13
N LEU A 86 -7.38 11.43 -6.26
CA LEU A 86 -7.58 10.08 -5.78
C LEU A 86 -8.86 9.97 -4.93
N LEU A 87 -9.13 10.96 -4.07
CA LEU A 87 -10.38 11.01 -3.32
C LEU A 87 -11.59 11.09 -4.25
N LYS A 88 -11.50 11.87 -5.33
CA LYS A 88 -12.56 11.91 -6.35
C LYS A 88 -12.74 10.55 -7.01
N TYR A 89 -11.65 9.88 -7.39
CA TYR A 89 -11.70 8.53 -7.96
C TYR A 89 -12.41 7.52 -7.02
N LEU A 90 -12.13 7.57 -5.72
CA LEU A 90 -12.79 6.72 -4.72
C LEU A 90 -14.29 7.00 -4.61
N ARG A 91 -14.69 8.27 -4.69
CA ARG A 91 -16.11 8.66 -4.69
C ARG A 91 -16.82 8.21 -5.96
N ASP A 92 -16.21 8.50 -7.11
CA ASP A 92 -16.75 8.08 -8.41
C ASP A 92 -16.93 6.54 -8.47
N TYR A 93 -15.99 5.79 -7.90
CA TYR A 93 -16.09 4.33 -7.78
C TYR A 93 -17.27 3.90 -6.88
N ALA A 94 -17.40 4.53 -5.71
CA ALA A 94 -18.50 4.22 -4.79
C ALA A 94 -19.86 4.51 -5.41
N ASP A 95 -20.00 5.65 -6.08
CA ASP A 95 -21.25 6.05 -6.76
C ASP A 95 -21.55 5.12 -7.95
N PHE A 96 -20.53 4.82 -8.77
CA PHE A 96 -20.70 3.95 -9.95
C PHE A 96 -21.19 2.54 -9.59
N HIS A 97 -20.75 2.00 -8.46
CA HIS A 97 -21.13 0.66 -8.01
C HIS A 97 -22.29 0.65 -6.99
N GLY A 98 -22.95 1.79 -6.74
CA GLY A 98 -24.07 1.88 -5.79
C GLY A 98 -23.67 1.66 -4.32
N VAL A 99 -22.38 1.87 -3.99
CA VAL A 99 -21.86 1.65 -2.62
C VAL A 99 -22.28 2.78 -1.68
N THR A 100 -22.40 4.00 -2.20
CA THR A 100 -22.61 5.22 -1.38
C THR A 100 -23.87 5.13 -0.53
N GLU A 101 -24.95 4.53 -1.02
CA GLU A 101 -26.23 4.39 -0.30
C GLU A 101 -26.16 3.39 0.88
N HIS A 102 -25.14 2.56 0.93
CA HIS A 102 -24.91 1.60 2.01
C HIS A 102 -23.96 2.13 3.11
N VAL A 103 -23.47 3.37 2.98
CA VAL A 103 -22.53 3.95 3.91
C VAL A 103 -23.26 4.74 4.99
N ARG A 104 -23.07 4.33 6.24
CA ARG A 104 -23.53 5.06 7.44
C ARG A 104 -22.42 5.97 7.94
N LEU A 105 -22.48 7.24 7.59
CA LEU A 105 -21.53 8.26 8.03
C LEU A 105 -21.77 8.66 9.48
N ASN A 106 -20.71 9.09 10.20
CA ASN A 106 -20.74 9.43 11.63
C ASN A 106 -21.21 8.26 12.52
N HIS A 107 -20.91 7.04 12.12
CA HIS A 107 -21.20 5.83 12.89
C HIS A 107 -19.87 5.19 13.31
N ARG A 108 -19.58 5.24 14.59
CA ARG A 108 -18.35 4.68 15.18
C ARG A 108 -18.62 3.29 15.73
N VAL A 109 -17.95 2.28 15.21
CA VAL A 109 -17.98 0.93 15.80
C VAL A 109 -17.12 0.94 17.07
N ASN A 110 -17.73 0.53 18.17
CA ASN A 110 -17.10 0.44 19.48
C ASN A 110 -16.55 -0.98 19.75
N SER A 111 -17.35 -2.01 19.40
CA SER A 111 -16.91 -3.40 19.54
C SER A 111 -17.56 -4.34 18.53
N VAL A 112 -16.88 -5.45 18.28
CA VAL A 112 -17.32 -6.58 17.46
C VAL A 112 -17.21 -7.84 18.31
N ASN A 113 -18.33 -8.46 18.61
CA ASN A 113 -18.37 -9.65 19.47
C ASN A 113 -19.17 -10.77 18.80
N ARG A 114 -18.88 -12.02 19.16
CA ARG A 114 -19.65 -13.16 18.69
C ARG A 114 -21.08 -13.06 19.19
N ALA A 115 -22.06 -13.35 18.33
CA ALA A 115 -23.46 -13.45 18.73
C ALA A 115 -23.67 -14.67 19.62
N SER A 116 -24.75 -14.71 20.40
CA SER A 116 -25.08 -15.83 21.31
C SER A 116 -25.22 -17.17 20.58
N ASP A 117 -25.56 -17.16 19.31
CA ASP A 117 -25.70 -18.32 18.44
C ASP A 117 -24.50 -18.51 17.47
N TYR A 118 -23.37 -17.84 17.74
CA TYR A 118 -22.18 -17.86 16.91
C TYR A 118 -21.70 -19.26 16.54
N GLU A 119 -21.70 -20.18 17.53
CA GLU A 119 -21.23 -21.55 17.32
C GLU A 119 -22.02 -22.31 16.24
N GLN A 120 -23.28 -21.95 16.02
CA GLN A 120 -24.16 -22.54 15.01
C GLN A 120 -24.15 -21.74 13.69
N THR A 121 -24.07 -20.42 13.78
CA THR A 121 -24.37 -19.51 12.66
C THR A 121 -23.16 -18.75 12.14
N GLY A 122 -22.13 -18.54 12.95
CA GLY A 122 -21.00 -17.67 12.65
C GLY A 122 -21.34 -16.18 12.67
N ARG A 123 -22.46 -15.76 13.31
CA ARG A 123 -22.92 -14.37 13.34
C ARG A 123 -22.21 -13.52 14.38
N TRP A 124 -22.16 -12.20 14.13
CA TRP A 124 -21.48 -11.19 14.92
C TRP A 124 -22.43 -10.09 15.38
N ILE A 125 -22.22 -9.56 16.57
CA ILE A 125 -22.88 -8.36 17.09
C ILE A 125 -21.90 -7.19 16.94
N ILE A 126 -22.36 -6.13 16.29
CA ILE A 126 -21.65 -4.86 16.15
C ILE A 126 -22.28 -3.86 17.13
N ASN A 127 -21.49 -3.44 18.12
CA ASN A 127 -21.86 -2.33 18.98
C ASN A 127 -21.29 -1.04 18.36
N TYR A 128 -22.12 -0.06 18.15
CA TYR A 128 -21.70 1.21 17.53
C TYR A 128 -22.41 2.41 18.13
N THR A 129 -21.79 3.57 18.03
CA THR A 129 -22.38 4.88 18.33
C THR A 129 -22.85 5.50 17.02
N ASP A 130 -24.13 5.84 16.91
CA ASP A 130 -24.71 6.44 15.71
C ASP A 130 -24.45 7.95 15.62
N ASN A 131 -24.96 8.59 14.57
CA ASN A 131 -24.82 10.02 14.31
C ASN A 131 -25.51 10.94 15.35
N ASN A 132 -26.40 10.38 16.20
CA ASN A 132 -27.06 11.10 17.30
C ASN A 132 -26.33 10.89 18.65
N GLY A 133 -25.28 10.08 18.67
CA GLY A 133 -24.55 9.70 19.89
C GLY A 133 -25.18 8.54 20.66
N GLU A 134 -26.19 7.86 20.09
CA GLU A 134 -26.83 6.70 20.70
C GLU A 134 -26.03 5.44 20.45
N ILE A 135 -25.89 4.59 21.49
CA ILE A 135 -25.24 3.30 21.38
C ILE A 135 -26.27 2.25 20.93
N LYS A 136 -25.93 1.50 19.90
CA LYS A 136 -26.81 0.49 19.30
C LYS A 136 -26.04 -0.81 19.06
N ASP A 137 -26.78 -1.92 19.13
CA ASP A 137 -26.32 -3.25 18.76
C ASP A 137 -27.07 -3.74 17.53
N GLU A 138 -26.34 -4.33 16.58
CA GLU A 138 -26.90 -4.89 15.37
C GLU A 138 -26.17 -6.19 14.99
N THR A 139 -26.93 -7.20 14.57
CA THR A 139 -26.37 -8.53 14.25
C THR A 139 -26.14 -8.66 12.74
N PHE A 140 -24.98 -9.25 12.37
CA PHE A 140 -24.55 -9.48 10.99
C PHE A 140 -24.10 -10.92 10.78
N ASP A 141 -24.25 -11.41 9.54
CA ASP A 141 -23.81 -12.75 9.15
C ASP A 141 -22.30 -12.80 8.90
N ALA A 142 -21.68 -11.65 8.62
CA ALA A 142 -20.23 -11.55 8.43
C ALA A 142 -19.70 -10.14 8.77
N VAL A 143 -18.39 -10.02 8.99
CA VAL A 143 -17.71 -8.76 9.31
C VAL A 143 -16.42 -8.61 8.52
N LEU A 144 -16.21 -7.45 7.91
CA LEU A 144 -14.95 -7.03 7.30
C LEU A 144 -14.37 -5.82 8.03
N SER A 145 -13.20 -5.99 8.62
CA SER A 145 -12.45 -4.89 9.24
C SER A 145 -11.56 -4.21 8.21
N ALA A 146 -11.94 -3.01 7.76
CA ALA A 146 -11.22 -2.18 6.78
C ALA A 146 -10.75 -0.84 7.39
N VAL A 147 -10.34 -0.87 8.68
CA VAL A 147 -10.03 0.31 9.49
C VAL A 147 -8.70 0.99 9.14
N GLY A 148 -7.88 0.36 8.30
CA GLY A 148 -6.53 0.84 7.96
C GLY A 148 -5.51 0.64 9.09
N HIS A 149 -4.24 1.01 8.83
CA HIS A 149 -3.14 0.78 9.76
C HIS A 149 -2.22 2.00 9.96
N HIS A 150 -2.63 3.20 9.56
CA HIS A 150 -1.87 4.45 9.70
C HIS A 150 -2.55 5.46 10.62
N ALA A 151 -3.18 5.00 11.72
CA ALA A 151 -3.91 5.89 12.64
C ALA A 151 -3.13 6.23 13.91
N THR A 152 -2.45 5.26 14.52
CA THR A 152 -1.77 5.41 15.81
C THR A 152 -0.28 5.71 15.60
N PRO A 153 0.21 6.94 15.92
CA PRO A 153 1.61 7.31 15.77
C PRO A 153 2.55 6.49 16.67
N ARG A 154 3.73 6.12 16.18
CA ARG A 154 4.81 5.61 17.02
C ARG A 154 5.69 6.76 17.47
N MET A 155 5.71 7.02 18.77
CA MET A 155 6.44 8.12 19.40
C MET A 155 7.60 7.56 20.23
N PRO A 156 8.81 7.32 19.63
CA PRO A 156 9.98 6.94 20.42
C PRO A 156 10.39 8.08 21.35
N LYS A 157 11.07 7.72 22.44
CA LYS A 157 11.62 8.68 23.41
C LYS A 157 13.14 8.67 23.39
N TRP A 158 13.73 9.83 23.58
CA TRP A 158 15.15 10.04 23.69
C TRP A 158 15.51 10.70 25.01
N LYS A 159 16.77 10.50 25.47
CA LYS A 159 17.30 11.21 26.63
C LYS A 159 17.28 12.73 26.40
N GLY A 160 16.84 13.50 27.39
CA GLY A 160 16.77 14.97 27.32
C GLY A 160 15.59 15.52 26.50
N GLN A 161 14.69 14.66 25.99
CA GLN A 161 13.56 15.09 25.18
C GLN A 161 12.57 15.97 25.94
N ASP A 162 12.38 15.69 27.23
CA ASP A 162 11.44 16.42 28.07
C ASP A 162 11.95 17.86 28.43
N ASP A 163 13.26 18.11 28.26
CA ASP A 163 13.89 19.43 28.48
C ASP A 163 13.93 20.28 27.19
N PHE A 164 13.56 19.71 26.06
CA PHE A 164 13.60 20.42 24.78
C PHE A 164 12.53 21.51 24.71
N GLN A 165 12.96 22.74 24.40
CA GLN A 165 12.11 23.93 24.38
C GLN A 165 11.40 24.17 23.04
N GLY A 166 11.80 23.43 21.99
CA GLY A 166 11.16 23.49 20.69
C GLY A 166 9.92 22.60 20.59
N GLN A 167 9.34 22.54 19.43
CA GLN A 167 8.16 21.71 19.15
C GLN A 167 8.54 20.30 18.70
N ILE A 168 7.88 19.28 19.26
CA ILE A 168 7.97 17.89 18.76
C ILE A 168 6.58 17.48 18.27
N LEU A 169 6.50 17.00 17.02
CA LEU A 169 5.25 16.49 16.45
C LEU A 169 5.52 15.22 15.62
N HIS A 170 4.48 14.41 15.45
CA HIS A 170 4.52 13.29 14.53
C HIS A 170 4.12 13.74 13.10
N SER A 171 4.64 13.07 12.07
CA SER A 171 4.28 13.33 10.67
C SER A 171 2.77 13.27 10.40
N LYS A 172 2.00 12.56 11.23
CA LYS A 172 0.52 12.57 11.19
C LYS A 172 -0.08 13.96 11.44
N GLN A 173 0.60 14.80 12.22
CA GLN A 173 0.15 16.16 12.58
C GLN A 173 0.62 17.22 11.58
N TYR A 174 1.62 16.88 10.75
CA TYR A 174 2.09 17.77 9.68
C TYR A 174 1.03 17.89 8.58
N ARG A 175 0.70 19.12 8.16
CA ARG A 175 -0.30 19.42 7.14
C ARG A 175 0.29 20.00 5.87
N ASP A 176 1.06 21.08 6.01
CA ASP A 176 1.77 21.79 4.97
C ASP A 176 2.90 22.64 5.56
N HIS A 177 3.60 23.38 4.73
CA HIS A 177 4.79 24.15 5.08
C HIS A 177 4.51 25.44 5.90
N ARG A 178 3.27 25.88 6.05
CA ARG A 178 2.93 27.14 6.74
C ARG A 178 3.30 27.08 8.22
N GLY A 179 4.00 28.14 8.68
CA GLY A 179 4.46 28.27 10.07
C GLY A 179 5.81 27.59 10.34
N TYR A 180 6.48 27.08 9.29
CA TYR A 180 7.83 26.49 9.38
C TYR A 180 8.90 27.34 8.68
N GLU A 181 8.52 28.49 8.16
CA GLU A 181 9.42 29.44 7.50
C GLU A 181 10.52 29.87 8.48
N GLU A 182 11.75 30.02 7.96
CA GLU A 182 12.96 30.46 8.70
C GLU A 182 13.31 29.64 9.96
N LYS A 183 12.73 28.43 10.14
CA LYS A 183 13.03 27.53 11.27
C LYS A 183 14.11 26.52 10.93
N ASN A 184 14.88 26.10 11.95
CA ASN A 184 15.72 24.92 11.89
C ASN A 184 14.88 23.69 12.23
N ILE A 185 14.80 22.73 11.34
CA ILE A 185 13.90 21.59 11.45
C ILE A 185 14.67 20.28 11.38
N VAL A 186 14.39 19.37 12.29
CA VAL A 186 14.91 18.00 12.24
C VAL A 186 13.77 17.05 11.88
N VAL A 187 13.88 16.37 10.74
CA VAL A 187 12.95 15.31 10.34
C VAL A 187 13.57 13.96 10.67
N VAL A 188 12.91 13.18 11.50
CA VAL A 188 13.40 11.88 11.98
C VAL A 188 12.70 10.75 11.23
N GLY A 189 13.47 10.01 10.42
CA GLY A 189 12.97 8.91 9.61
C GLY A 189 12.92 9.21 8.12
N VAL A 190 13.31 8.22 7.34
CA VAL A 190 13.54 8.29 5.88
C VAL A 190 12.55 7.43 5.09
N GLY A 191 11.35 7.19 5.64
CA GLY A 191 10.23 6.66 4.88
C GLY A 191 9.61 7.74 3.97
N ASN A 192 8.65 7.37 3.11
CA ASN A 192 8.04 8.30 2.15
C ASN A 192 7.59 9.61 2.81
N SER A 193 6.86 9.55 3.95
CA SER A 193 6.43 10.76 4.66
C SER A 193 7.59 11.65 5.11
N GLY A 194 8.68 11.05 5.63
CA GLY A 194 9.85 11.82 6.06
C GLY A 194 10.57 12.49 4.90
N LEU A 195 10.68 11.82 3.77
CA LEU A 195 11.29 12.37 2.57
C LEU A 195 10.44 13.51 1.98
N ASP A 196 9.12 13.31 1.88
CA ASP A 196 8.20 14.33 1.36
C ASP A 196 8.23 15.58 2.25
N ILE A 197 8.15 15.43 3.57
CA ILE A 197 8.22 16.54 4.53
C ILE A 197 9.56 17.27 4.45
N ALA A 198 10.68 16.53 4.41
CA ALA A 198 12.01 17.13 4.33
C ALA A 198 12.20 17.92 3.02
N CYS A 199 11.71 17.39 1.90
CA CYS A 199 11.80 18.07 0.59
C CYS A 199 10.87 19.30 0.53
N GLU A 200 9.65 19.22 1.04
CA GLU A 200 8.73 20.35 1.09
C GLU A 200 9.28 21.48 1.98
N LEU A 201 9.71 21.15 3.20
CA LEU A 201 10.27 22.12 4.14
C LEU A 201 11.63 22.66 3.69
N GLY A 202 12.42 21.92 2.97
CA GLY A 202 13.67 22.40 2.39
C GLY A 202 13.54 23.62 1.45
N ARG A 203 12.31 23.96 1.05
CA ARG A 203 12.02 25.12 0.21
C ARG A 203 11.76 26.42 1.01
N VAL A 204 11.40 26.30 2.27
CA VAL A 204 10.92 27.44 3.10
C VAL A 204 11.63 27.57 4.44
N ALA A 205 12.11 26.46 5.01
CA ALA A 205 12.81 26.46 6.29
C ALA A 205 14.21 27.12 6.15
N LYS A 206 14.75 27.61 7.26
CA LYS A 206 16.13 28.07 7.34
C LYS A 206 17.10 26.95 7.07
N GLN A 207 16.89 25.79 7.68
CA GLN A 207 17.66 24.56 7.44
C GLN A 207 16.83 23.33 7.81
N VAL A 208 16.90 22.28 7.01
CA VAL A 208 16.33 20.96 7.31
C VAL A 208 17.43 19.93 7.51
N TYR A 209 17.38 19.20 8.62
CA TYR A 209 18.22 18.06 8.92
C TYR A 209 17.40 16.78 8.84
N LEU A 210 17.80 15.85 7.98
CA LEU A 210 17.12 14.56 7.80
C LEU A 210 17.90 13.46 8.53
N SER A 211 17.36 13.00 9.66
CA SER A 211 18.00 12.00 10.50
C SER A 211 17.61 10.59 10.09
N THR A 212 18.62 9.73 9.90
CA THR A 212 18.42 8.31 9.60
C THR A 212 19.31 7.42 10.47
N ARG A 213 18.75 6.29 10.91
CA ARG A 213 19.46 5.33 11.76
C ARG A 213 20.37 4.37 10.96
N ARG A 214 19.96 3.98 9.76
CA ARG A 214 20.60 2.91 8.97
C ARG A 214 20.81 3.26 7.50
N GLY A 215 20.58 4.51 7.10
CA GLY A 215 20.50 4.88 5.68
C GLY A 215 19.18 4.43 5.04
N VAL A 216 19.09 4.54 3.73
CA VAL A 216 17.87 4.23 2.97
C VAL A 216 18.20 4.00 1.50
N TRP A 217 17.52 3.03 0.87
CA TRP A 217 17.46 2.96 -0.58
C TRP A 217 16.38 3.91 -1.09
N VAL A 218 16.79 4.91 -1.87
CA VAL A 218 15.91 5.90 -2.49
C VAL A 218 15.70 5.53 -3.95
N CYS A 219 14.47 5.57 -4.42
CA CYS A 219 14.12 5.45 -5.83
C CYS A 219 13.25 6.61 -6.29
N THR A 220 13.27 6.87 -7.59
CA THR A 220 12.37 7.83 -8.23
C THR A 220 11.05 7.14 -8.64
N LYS A 221 9.95 7.91 -8.67
CA LYS A 221 8.65 7.42 -9.19
C LYS A 221 8.72 7.14 -10.68
N VAL A 222 9.58 7.86 -11.40
CA VAL A 222 9.74 7.76 -12.84
C VAL A 222 11.13 7.19 -13.14
N VAL A 223 11.17 6.18 -13.98
CA VAL A 223 12.39 5.50 -14.41
C VAL A 223 12.70 5.77 -15.89
N ASP A 224 13.51 4.93 -16.51
CA ASP A 224 13.97 5.08 -17.88
C ASP A 224 12.83 5.44 -18.84
N TYR A 225 13.09 6.35 -19.77
CA TYR A 225 12.13 6.85 -20.76
C TYR A 225 10.86 7.49 -20.19
N GLY A 226 10.89 7.95 -18.94
CA GLY A 226 9.74 8.59 -18.32
C GLY A 226 8.63 7.62 -17.87
N THR A 227 8.92 6.32 -17.84
CA THR A 227 7.94 5.29 -17.45
C THR A 227 7.75 5.28 -15.92
N PRO A 228 6.50 5.15 -15.41
CA PRO A 228 6.27 4.90 -14.00
C PRO A 228 6.98 3.64 -13.50
N LEU A 229 7.66 3.75 -12.34
CA LEU A 229 8.45 2.66 -11.76
C LEU A 229 7.62 1.38 -11.58
N ASP A 230 6.40 1.50 -11.10
CA ASP A 230 5.53 0.36 -10.80
C ASP A 230 5.02 -0.37 -12.06
N LEU A 231 4.82 0.35 -13.18
CA LEU A 231 4.52 -0.27 -14.48
C LEU A 231 5.73 -1.04 -15.05
N TRP A 232 6.94 -0.63 -14.68
CA TRP A 232 8.17 -1.31 -15.07
C TRP A 232 8.48 -2.49 -14.14
N LEU A 233 8.30 -2.32 -12.84
CA LEU A 233 8.67 -3.29 -11.81
C LEU A 233 7.69 -4.47 -11.74
N ASN A 234 6.37 -4.19 -11.73
CA ASN A 234 5.33 -5.19 -11.55
C ASN A 234 4.90 -5.78 -12.92
N ARG A 235 5.79 -6.60 -13.50
CA ARG A 235 5.56 -7.38 -14.72
C ARG A 235 5.73 -8.86 -14.40
N ARG A 236 4.92 -9.73 -14.98
CA ARG A 236 5.02 -11.18 -14.75
C ARG A 236 6.38 -11.74 -15.15
N ILE A 237 6.97 -11.24 -16.23
CA ILE A 237 8.32 -11.64 -16.63
C ILE A 237 9.36 -11.38 -15.51
N ASN A 238 9.25 -10.30 -14.76
CA ASN A 238 10.15 -10.02 -13.64
C ASN A 238 9.98 -11.04 -12.50
N THR A 239 8.75 -11.50 -12.25
CA THR A 239 8.46 -12.54 -11.28
C THR A 239 9.04 -13.89 -11.74
N TYR A 240 8.86 -14.26 -13.02
CA TYR A 240 9.45 -15.48 -13.58
C TYR A 240 10.98 -15.43 -13.54
N LEU A 241 11.59 -14.32 -13.89
CA LEU A 241 13.05 -14.16 -13.81
C LEU A 241 13.56 -14.30 -12.36
N ARG A 242 12.86 -13.75 -11.37
CA ARG A 242 13.22 -13.93 -9.95
C ARG A 242 13.17 -15.38 -9.48
N GLN A 243 12.29 -16.20 -10.05
CA GLN A 243 12.16 -17.62 -9.69
C GLN A 243 13.26 -18.50 -10.30
N VAL A 244 13.80 -18.13 -11.47
CA VAL A 244 14.80 -18.93 -12.19
C VAL A 244 16.23 -18.44 -12.01
N LEU A 245 16.43 -17.16 -11.72
CA LEU A 245 17.76 -16.60 -11.48
C LEU A 245 18.24 -16.89 -10.04
N PRO A 246 19.57 -17.01 -9.82
CA PRO A 246 20.11 -17.06 -8.47
C PRO A 246 19.62 -15.87 -7.62
N SER A 247 19.31 -16.10 -6.36
CA SER A 247 18.67 -15.13 -5.47
C SER A 247 19.41 -13.78 -5.31
N TRP A 248 20.74 -13.77 -5.54
CA TRP A 248 21.57 -12.57 -5.47
C TRP A 248 21.52 -11.70 -6.72
N VAL A 249 21.12 -12.24 -7.89
CA VAL A 249 21.18 -11.52 -9.18
C VAL A 249 20.18 -10.39 -9.23
N TYR A 250 18.93 -10.62 -8.85
CA TYR A 250 17.89 -9.59 -8.91
C TYR A 250 18.17 -8.41 -7.97
N PRO A 251 18.53 -8.62 -6.69
CA PRO A 251 18.94 -7.52 -5.81
C PRO A 251 20.13 -6.73 -6.35
N TRP A 252 21.13 -7.42 -6.89
CA TRP A 252 22.31 -6.77 -7.48
C TRP A 252 21.97 -5.88 -8.69
N LEU A 253 21.10 -6.36 -9.60
CA LEU A 253 20.63 -5.56 -10.74
C LEU A 253 19.86 -4.33 -10.28
N LEU A 254 18.97 -4.50 -9.30
CA LEU A 254 18.17 -3.41 -8.75
C LEU A 254 19.07 -2.38 -8.04
N GLU A 255 20.02 -2.83 -7.22
CA GLU A 255 20.98 -1.97 -6.56
C GLU A 255 21.80 -1.16 -7.57
N ARG A 256 22.32 -1.81 -8.61
CA ARG A 256 23.08 -1.15 -9.67
C ARG A 256 22.24 -0.09 -10.39
N LYS A 257 20.94 -0.36 -10.60
CA LYS A 257 20.03 0.61 -11.22
C LYS A 257 19.79 1.80 -10.31
N LEU A 258 19.53 1.58 -9.01
CA LEU A 258 19.33 2.65 -8.02
C LEU A 258 20.60 3.51 -7.88
N GLN A 259 21.77 2.89 -7.76
CA GLN A 259 23.05 3.59 -7.65
C GLN A 259 23.40 4.44 -8.88
N LYS A 260 22.93 4.05 -10.06
CA LYS A 260 23.10 4.86 -11.28
C LYS A 260 22.27 6.13 -11.26
N THR A 261 21.09 6.10 -10.67
CA THR A 261 20.19 7.25 -10.56
C THR A 261 20.56 8.15 -9.39
N PHE A 262 20.92 7.56 -8.25
CA PHE A 262 21.27 8.22 -7.00
C PHE A 262 22.38 7.42 -6.31
N ASP A 263 23.60 8.00 -6.28
CA ASP A 263 24.76 7.35 -5.65
C ASP A 263 24.68 7.47 -4.12
N HIS A 264 24.09 6.46 -3.49
CA HIS A 264 23.87 6.43 -2.04
C HIS A 264 25.15 6.50 -1.21
N ASP A 265 26.30 6.04 -1.76
CA ASP A 265 27.59 6.12 -1.08
C ASP A 265 28.06 7.58 -0.99
N LYS A 266 27.97 8.34 -2.09
CA LYS A 266 28.35 9.77 -2.12
C LYS A 266 27.51 10.63 -1.19
N TYR A 267 26.22 10.28 -1.01
CA TYR A 267 25.31 11.02 -0.14
C TYR A 267 25.31 10.51 1.31
N GLY A 268 26.08 9.48 1.64
CA GLY A 268 26.14 8.91 2.99
C GLY A 268 24.83 8.26 3.42
N LEU A 269 24.00 7.81 2.47
CA LEU A 269 22.69 7.22 2.71
C LEU A 269 22.63 5.71 2.42
N ARG A 270 23.73 5.10 1.96
CA ARG A 270 23.75 3.67 1.65
C ARG A 270 23.50 2.84 2.90
N PRO A 271 22.44 2.01 2.92
CA PRO A 271 22.19 1.09 4.00
C PRO A 271 23.07 -0.17 3.88
N ALA A 272 23.31 -0.85 4.99
CA ALA A 272 24.05 -2.11 5.00
C ALA A 272 23.26 -3.30 4.44
N HIS A 273 21.93 -3.17 4.31
CA HIS A 273 21.05 -4.22 3.83
C HIS A 273 20.79 -4.13 2.31
N SER A 274 20.42 -5.25 1.71
CA SER A 274 20.04 -5.34 0.30
C SER A 274 18.78 -4.50 -0.02
N THR A 275 18.63 -4.11 -1.28
CA THR A 275 17.46 -3.38 -1.82
C THR A 275 16.12 -4.09 -1.62
N VAL A 276 16.13 -5.43 -1.50
CA VAL A 276 14.93 -6.25 -1.29
C VAL A 276 14.65 -6.58 0.17
N ALA A 277 15.57 -6.22 1.08
CA ALA A 277 15.46 -6.48 2.52
C ALA A 277 14.74 -5.37 3.31
N GLN A 278 14.33 -4.32 2.63
CA GLN A 278 13.53 -3.23 3.18
C GLN A 278 12.72 -2.57 2.05
N HIS A 279 11.58 -2.00 2.41
CA HIS A 279 10.83 -1.18 1.47
C HIS A 279 11.65 0.05 1.07
N VAL A 280 11.91 0.22 -0.23
CA VAL A 280 12.59 1.40 -0.76
C VAL A 280 11.75 2.65 -0.55
N SER A 281 12.36 3.79 -0.29
CA SER A 281 11.65 5.06 -0.15
C SER A 281 11.65 5.81 -1.48
N MET A 282 10.50 6.39 -1.83
CA MET A 282 10.33 7.06 -3.12
C MET A 282 10.44 8.57 -2.96
N SER A 283 11.38 9.19 -3.69
CA SER A 283 11.51 10.64 -3.76
C SER A 283 12.20 11.06 -5.05
N ASP A 284 11.53 11.89 -5.83
CA ASP A 284 12.10 12.50 -7.03
C ASP A 284 12.94 13.75 -6.68
N GLU A 285 12.79 14.31 -5.49
CA GLU A 285 13.33 15.61 -5.12
C GLU A 285 14.51 15.54 -4.14
N LEU A 286 14.68 14.45 -3.40
CA LEU A 286 15.65 14.36 -2.32
C LEU A 286 17.08 14.69 -2.77
N HIS A 287 17.51 14.10 -3.89
CA HIS A 287 18.88 14.31 -4.38
C HIS A 287 19.16 15.79 -4.72
N GLY A 288 18.19 16.51 -5.31
CA GLY A 288 18.33 17.94 -5.58
C GLY A 288 18.37 18.78 -4.30
N ASN A 289 17.59 18.41 -3.29
CA ASN A 289 17.60 19.08 -1.99
C ASN A 289 18.91 18.84 -1.20
N LEU A 290 19.46 17.63 -1.26
CA LEU A 290 20.78 17.32 -0.68
C LEU A 290 21.92 18.07 -1.41
N CYS A 291 21.93 18.04 -2.74
CA CYS A 291 22.94 18.74 -3.54
C CYS A 291 22.95 20.25 -3.33
N SER A 292 21.78 20.84 -3.12
CA SER A 292 21.66 22.30 -2.87
C SER A 292 21.87 22.71 -1.42
N GLY A 293 22.11 21.74 -0.52
CA GLY A 293 22.27 21.98 0.91
C GLY A 293 20.98 22.35 1.66
N ARG A 294 19.82 22.35 0.99
CA ARG A 294 18.52 22.63 1.64
C ARG A 294 18.15 21.56 2.67
N VAL A 295 18.55 20.32 2.40
CA VAL A 295 18.43 19.20 3.31
C VAL A 295 19.81 18.66 3.59
N ILE A 296 20.15 18.44 4.87
CA ILE A 296 21.42 17.85 5.31
C ILE A 296 21.10 16.49 5.95
N ALA A 297 21.66 15.42 5.40
CA ALA A 297 21.54 14.09 5.98
C ALA A 297 22.36 14.00 7.29
N LYS A 298 21.78 13.41 8.33
CA LYS A 298 22.38 13.21 9.64
C LYS A 298 22.18 11.76 10.12
N SER A 299 23.10 11.31 10.99
CA SER A 299 22.95 10.05 11.72
C SER A 299 21.75 10.09 12.67
N ASN A 300 21.52 9.00 13.40
CA ASN A 300 20.46 8.93 14.40
C ASN A 300 20.65 9.97 15.53
N ILE A 301 19.54 10.43 16.11
CA ILE A 301 19.58 11.28 17.31
C ILE A 301 20.07 10.45 18.49
N ARG A 302 21.11 10.93 19.19
CA ARG A 302 21.62 10.36 20.42
C ARG A 302 20.92 10.94 21.65
N THR A 303 20.73 12.26 21.70
CA THR A 303 20.11 12.96 22.82
C THR A 303 19.56 14.30 22.39
N PHE A 304 18.55 14.79 23.10
CA PHE A 304 18.07 16.16 22.99
C PHE A 304 18.84 17.09 23.94
N THR A 305 18.86 18.35 23.60
CA THR A 305 19.30 19.46 24.43
C THR A 305 18.17 20.48 24.52
N PRO A 306 18.20 21.46 25.44
CA PRO A 306 17.12 22.47 25.51
C PRO A 306 16.86 23.21 24.20
N THR A 307 17.88 23.40 23.35
CA THR A 307 17.76 24.19 22.10
C THR A 307 17.91 23.34 20.82
N GLY A 308 18.06 22.02 20.91
CA GLY A 308 18.26 21.22 19.71
C GLY A 308 18.55 19.75 19.97
N VAL A 309 19.35 19.12 19.10
CA VAL A 309 19.68 17.71 19.17
C VAL A 309 21.16 17.45 18.94
N VAL A 310 21.67 16.36 19.51
CA VAL A 310 23.00 15.81 19.27
C VAL A 310 22.83 14.47 18.56
N PHE A 311 23.51 14.28 17.44
CA PHE A 311 23.50 13.05 16.67
C PHE A 311 24.56 12.04 17.16
N GLU A 312 24.51 10.80 16.68
CA GLU A 312 25.47 9.75 17.03
C GLU A 312 26.90 10.08 16.57
N ASP A 313 27.06 10.89 15.52
CA ASP A 313 28.36 11.41 15.05
C ASP A 313 28.91 12.56 15.93
N ASN A 314 28.29 12.85 17.07
CA ASN A 314 28.57 13.94 17.98
C ASN A 314 28.34 15.35 17.45
N THR A 315 27.81 15.52 16.25
CA THR A 315 27.42 16.84 15.77
C THR A 315 26.18 17.33 16.52
N LYS A 316 26.19 18.61 16.92
CA LYS A 316 25.06 19.30 17.56
C LYS A 316 24.43 20.27 16.56
N VAL A 317 23.12 20.33 16.51
CA VAL A 317 22.37 21.35 15.77
C VAL A 317 21.29 21.96 16.63
N ASP A 318 21.06 23.26 16.47
CA ASP A 318 19.88 23.89 17.03
C ASP A 318 18.66 23.53 16.18
N ALA A 319 17.54 23.32 16.84
CA ALA A 319 16.28 22.95 16.20
C ALA A 319 15.10 23.68 16.89
N ASP A 320 14.27 24.27 16.09
CA ASP A 320 13.00 24.87 16.55
C ASP A 320 11.89 23.81 16.55
N VAL A 321 11.99 22.85 15.62
CA VAL A 321 10.99 21.80 15.43
C VAL A 321 11.63 20.45 15.13
N VAL A 322 11.12 19.39 15.75
CA VAL A 322 11.46 18.01 15.44
C VAL A 322 10.22 17.27 14.96
N ILE A 323 10.26 16.75 13.73
CA ILE A 323 9.14 16.03 13.11
C ILE A 323 9.45 14.53 13.06
N LEU A 324 8.69 13.74 13.78
CA LEU A 324 8.87 12.31 13.90
C LEU A 324 8.12 11.58 12.79
N SER A 325 8.82 11.16 11.74
CA SER A 325 8.31 10.27 10.68
C SER A 325 8.63 8.81 11.00
N THR A 326 8.30 8.40 12.21
CA THR A 326 8.71 7.13 12.83
C THR A 326 7.71 5.99 12.61
N GLY A 327 6.67 6.24 11.82
CA GLY A 327 5.68 5.24 11.41
C GLY A 327 4.53 5.10 12.41
N TYR A 328 3.75 4.04 12.22
CA TYR A 328 2.49 3.82 12.93
C TYR A 328 2.45 2.44 13.57
N SER A 329 1.57 2.29 14.55
CA SER A 329 1.14 1.00 15.10
C SER A 329 -0.35 0.79 14.83
N PHE A 330 -0.78 -0.45 14.87
CA PHE A 330 -2.18 -0.82 14.72
C PHE A 330 -2.57 -1.87 15.76
N THR A 331 -3.85 -1.92 16.09
CA THR A 331 -4.45 -2.90 17.02
C THR A 331 -5.87 -3.20 16.58
N PHE A 332 -6.41 -4.33 17.05
CA PHE A 332 -7.79 -4.74 16.85
C PHE A 332 -8.51 -4.92 18.19
N SER A 333 -8.24 -4.01 19.13
CA SER A 333 -8.82 -4.07 20.49
C SER A 333 -10.36 -4.05 20.52
N PHE A 334 -11.00 -3.54 19.48
CA PHE A 334 -12.44 -3.52 19.35
C PHE A 334 -13.05 -4.87 18.90
N ILE A 335 -12.25 -5.84 18.44
CA ILE A 335 -12.70 -7.19 18.07
C ILE A 335 -12.40 -8.13 19.22
N GLU A 336 -13.47 -8.71 19.83
CA GLU A 336 -13.35 -9.64 20.97
C GLU A 336 -12.35 -9.14 22.04
N ASN A 337 -12.40 -7.86 22.38
CA ASN A 337 -11.46 -7.19 23.30
C ASN A 337 -9.97 -7.39 22.95
N GLY A 338 -9.65 -7.56 21.67
CA GLY A 338 -8.30 -7.78 21.15
C GLY A 338 -7.78 -9.21 21.27
N GLN A 339 -8.58 -10.14 21.80
CA GLN A 339 -8.16 -11.53 22.02
C GLN A 339 -8.13 -12.34 20.71
N LEU A 340 -9.03 -12.03 19.77
CA LEU A 340 -9.12 -12.77 18.52
C LEU A 340 -7.96 -12.48 17.58
N ILE A 341 -7.51 -11.23 17.52
CA ILE A 341 -6.42 -10.77 16.66
C ILE A 341 -5.39 -10.02 17.52
N PRO A 342 -4.57 -10.76 18.31
CA PRO A 342 -3.51 -10.14 19.10
C PRO A 342 -2.45 -9.54 18.18
N VAL A 343 -1.97 -8.35 18.53
CA VAL A 343 -0.92 -7.63 17.80
C VAL A 343 0.21 -7.26 18.75
N GLU A 344 1.41 -7.74 18.46
CA GLU A 344 2.63 -7.43 19.21
C GLU A 344 3.65 -6.79 18.28
N GLU A 345 4.07 -5.55 18.55
CA GLU A 345 5.01 -4.80 17.72
C GLU A 345 4.65 -4.81 16.22
N ASN A 346 3.36 -4.64 15.88
CA ASN A 346 2.81 -4.75 14.53
C ASN A 346 2.92 -6.15 13.90
N ARG A 347 3.22 -7.18 14.66
CA ARG A 347 3.15 -8.57 14.20
C ARG A 347 1.75 -9.11 14.47
N VAL A 348 1.19 -9.74 13.46
CA VAL A 348 -0.17 -10.31 13.48
C VAL A 348 -0.17 -11.65 12.74
N ARG A 349 -0.95 -12.60 13.24
CA ARG A 349 -1.09 -13.93 12.65
C ARG A 349 -2.42 -14.03 11.91
N LEU A 350 -2.40 -13.82 10.60
CA LEU A 350 -3.57 -13.88 9.74
C LEU A 350 -3.26 -14.72 8.49
N TYR A 351 -4.08 -15.73 8.24
CA TYR A 351 -4.00 -16.52 7.01
C TYR A 351 -4.29 -15.62 5.80
N LYS A 352 -3.41 -15.65 4.80
CA LYS A 352 -3.40 -14.72 3.65
C LYS A 352 -3.40 -13.23 4.06
N GLY A 353 -2.99 -12.90 5.30
CA GLY A 353 -3.10 -11.52 5.81
C GLY A 353 -4.53 -11.05 6.04
N MET A 354 -5.49 -11.95 6.14
CA MET A 354 -6.93 -11.68 6.22
C MET A 354 -7.64 -12.40 7.37
N TYR A 355 -7.48 -13.72 7.47
CA TYR A 355 -8.31 -14.56 8.33
C TYR A 355 -7.59 -14.94 9.61
N PRO A 356 -8.20 -14.72 10.80
CA PRO A 356 -7.77 -15.37 12.02
C PRO A 356 -7.96 -16.89 11.89
N ALA A 357 -6.91 -17.68 12.04
CA ALA A 357 -6.99 -19.14 11.83
C ALA A 357 -7.95 -19.84 12.79
N SER A 358 -8.12 -19.29 14.01
CA SER A 358 -9.08 -19.79 15.02
C SER A 358 -10.55 -19.70 14.58
N GLU A 359 -10.85 -18.87 13.57
CA GLU A 359 -12.20 -18.72 13.02
C GLU A 359 -12.51 -19.71 11.87
N SER A 360 -11.64 -20.68 11.65
CA SER A 360 -11.71 -21.64 10.52
C SER A 360 -13.03 -22.42 10.42
N LYS A 361 -13.81 -22.49 11.48
CA LYS A 361 -15.13 -23.12 11.49
C LYS A 361 -16.14 -22.37 10.61
N HIS A 362 -16.16 -21.05 10.69
CA HIS A 362 -17.11 -20.18 9.99
C HIS A 362 -16.46 -19.25 8.98
N ASN A 363 -15.27 -18.71 9.28
CA ASN A 363 -14.55 -17.75 8.45
C ASN A 363 -15.39 -16.53 8.02
N THR A 364 -16.27 -16.08 8.89
CA THR A 364 -17.18 -14.95 8.65
C THR A 364 -16.60 -13.61 9.08
N LEU A 365 -15.35 -13.58 9.55
CA LEU A 365 -14.62 -12.35 9.86
C LEU A 365 -13.29 -12.32 9.12
N ALA A 366 -12.97 -11.17 8.50
CA ALA A 366 -11.67 -10.94 7.89
C ALA A 366 -11.21 -9.49 8.05
N VAL A 367 -9.89 -9.29 8.00
CA VAL A 367 -9.25 -7.97 7.94
C VAL A 367 -8.87 -7.68 6.49
N ILE A 368 -9.24 -6.52 5.98
CA ILE A 368 -8.99 -6.10 4.60
C ILE A 368 -8.03 -4.91 4.57
N GLY A 369 -6.99 -5.01 3.74
CA GLY A 369 -6.02 -3.93 3.54
C GLY A 369 -4.97 -3.80 4.63
N LEU A 370 -4.78 -4.81 5.48
CA LEU A 370 -3.68 -4.87 6.44
C LEU A 370 -2.44 -5.48 5.79
N LEU A 371 -1.95 -4.83 4.75
CA LEU A 371 -0.79 -5.25 3.98
C LEU A 371 0.01 -4.05 3.51
N GLN A 372 1.28 -4.29 3.24
CA GLN A 372 2.19 -3.30 2.66
C GLN A 372 2.82 -3.88 1.37
N PRO A 373 2.09 -3.82 0.24
CA PRO A 373 2.57 -4.39 -1.01
C PRO A 373 3.70 -3.56 -1.62
N ILE A 374 4.64 -4.22 -2.28
CA ILE A 374 5.54 -3.56 -3.24
C ILE A 374 4.73 -3.29 -4.51
N GLY A 375 3.92 -2.26 -4.47
CA GLY A 375 2.88 -1.93 -5.44
C GLY A 375 1.71 -1.20 -4.77
N SER A 376 0.52 -1.25 -5.37
CA SER A 376 -0.66 -0.57 -4.83
C SER A 376 -1.47 -1.44 -3.86
N LEU A 377 -1.92 -0.82 -2.76
CA LEU A 377 -2.80 -1.47 -1.79
C LEU A 377 -4.25 -1.61 -2.29
N MET A 378 -4.72 -0.68 -3.14
CA MET A 378 -6.13 -0.63 -3.53
C MET A 378 -6.61 -1.91 -4.25
N PRO A 379 -5.96 -2.37 -5.34
CA PRO A 379 -6.36 -3.61 -6.01
C PRO A 379 -6.10 -4.86 -5.15
N VAL A 380 -5.11 -4.81 -4.25
CA VAL A 380 -4.88 -5.90 -3.29
C VAL A 380 -6.04 -6.04 -2.31
N SER A 381 -6.54 -4.92 -1.76
CA SER A 381 -7.71 -4.90 -0.88
C SER A 381 -8.97 -5.38 -1.61
N GLU A 382 -9.13 -4.99 -2.87
CA GLU A 382 -10.23 -5.48 -3.71
C GLU A 382 -10.15 -6.99 -3.92
N MET A 383 -8.96 -7.54 -4.21
CA MET A 383 -8.75 -8.98 -4.38
C MET A 383 -9.04 -9.76 -3.10
N GLN A 384 -8.68 -9.20 -1.93
CA GLN A 384 -9.04 -9.77 -0.63
C GLN A 384 -10.56 -9.81 -0.44
N ALA A 385 -11.27 -8.74 -0.76
CA ALA A 385 -12.72 -8.69 -0.68
C ALA A 385 -13.38 -9.72 -1.62
N ARG A 386 -12.88 -9.86 -2.85
CA ARG A 386 -13.35 -10.88 -3.79
C ARG A 386 -13.17 -12.29 -3.22
N LEU A 387 -11.99 -12.58 -2.66
CA LEU A 387 -11.71 -13.88 -2.05
C LEU A 387 -12.67 -14.17 -0.90
N PHE A 388 -12.95 -13.18 -0.06
CA PHE A 388 -13.86 -13.33 1.07
C PHE A 388 -15.26 -13.74 0.63
N PHE A 389 -15.85 -13.01 -0.30
CA PHE A 389 -17.21 -13.32 -0.77
C PHE A 389 -17.27 -14.58 -1.65
N CYS A 390 -16.25 -14.87 -2.43
CA CYS A 390 -16.11 -16.12 -3.17
C CYS A 390 -16.14 -17.33 -2.22
N HIS A 391 -15.43 -17.25 -1.07
CA HIS A 391 -15.50 -18.27 -0.04
C HIS A 391 -16.90 -18.38 0.59
N LEU A 392 -17.51 -17.26 1.01
CA LEU A 392 -18.83 -17.26 1.63
C LEU A 392 -19.95 -17.71 0.68
N ASN A 393 -19.74 -17.55 -0.63
CA ASN A 393 -20.63 -18.11 -1.66
C ASN A 393 -20.48 -19.62 -1.86
N GLY A 394 -19.41 -20.21 -1.31
CA GLY A 394 -19.14 -21.65 -1.40
C GLY A 394 -18.35 -22.08 -2.63
N ASP A 395 -17.78 -21.12 -3.40
CA ASP A 395 -17.03 -21.40 -4.62
C ASP A 395 -15.71 -22.14 -4.32
N PHE A 396 -15.16 -21.96 -3.12
CA PHE A 396 -14.05 -22.75 -2.59
C PHE A 396 -14.11 -22.85 -1.05
N LYS A 397 -13.35 -23.81 -0.49
CA LYS A 397 -13.24 -23.96 0.97
C LYS A 397 -11.86 -23.51 1.44
N LEU A 398 -11.87 -22.69 2.49
CA LEU A 398 -10.64 -22.35 3.19
C LEU A 398 -10.06 -23.59 3.91
N PRO A 399 -8.75 -23.66 4.11
CA PRO A 399 -8.11 -24.77 4.81
C PRO A 399 -8.54 -24.85 6.29
N SER A 400 -8.23 -25.98 6.92
CA SER A 400 -8.40 -26.14 8.36
C SER A 400 -7.48 -25.20 9.14
N GLU A 401 -7.81 -24.91 10.40
CA GLU A 401 -6.99 -24.09 11.30
C GLU A 401 -5.52 -24.53 11.34
N LYS A 402 -5.27 -25.84 11.42
CA LYS A 402 -3.91 -26.41 11.42
C LYS A 402 -3.15 -26.06 10.14
N GLN A 403 -3.79 -26.16 8.99
CA GLN A 403 -3.18 -25.83 7.70
C GLN A 403 -2.97 -24.33 7.56
N MET A 404 -3.93 -23.50 7.98
CA MET A 404 -3.78 -22.05 8.00
C MET A 404 -2.60 -21.62 8.86
N ASN A 405 -2.47 -22.16 10.07
CA ASN A 405 -1.35 -21.84 10.96
C ASN A 405 -0.01 -22.28 10.37
N ALA A 406 0.07 -23.45 9.73
CA ALA A 406 1.30 -23.91 9.07
C ALA A 406 1.73 -22.97 7.93
N GLU A 407 0.79 -22.47 7.10
CA GLU A 407 1.10 -21.50 6.06
C GLU A 407 1.51 -20.12 6.63
N ILE A 408 0.87 -19.69 7.75
CA ILE A 408 1.25 -18.47 8.45
C ILE A 408 2.69 -18.57 8.94
N ASP A 409 3.08 -19.70 9.56
CA ASP A 409 4.44 -19.91 10.07
C ASP A 409 5.47 -19.84 8.95
N VAL A 410 5.25 -20.55 7.83
CA VAL A 410 6.12 -20.49 6.66
C VAL A 410 6.25 -19.06 6.10
N LYS A 411 5.13 -18.31 6.07
CA LYS A 411 5.16 -16.92 5.60
C LYS A 411 5.95 -16.02 6.54
N LEU A 412 5.75 -16.15 7.85
CA LEU A 412 6.47 -15.35 8.85
C LEU A 412 7.97 -15.67 8.85
N GLU A 413 8.36 -16.94 8.68
CA GLU A 413 9.75 -17.35 8.55
C GLU A 413 10.41 -16.71 7.31
N ARG A 414 9.77 -16.78 6.14
CA ARG A 414 10.25 -16.11 4.92
C ARG A 414 10.37 -14.59 5.06
N LEU A 415 9.44 -13.95 5.80
CA LEU A 415 9.52 -12.52 6.08
C LEU A 415 10.70 -12.21 7.00
N HIS A 416 10.95 -13.05 8.01
CA HIS A 416 12.09 -12.90 8.92
C HIS A 416 13.44 -13.08 8.21
N GLU A 417 13.55 -14.07 7.32
CA GLU A 417 14.75 -14.31 6.50
C GLU A 417 15.05 -13.15 5.54
N ARG A 418 13.99 -12.60 4.92
CA ARG A 418 14.15 -11.58 3.88
C ARG A 418 14.33 -10.17 4.44
N TYR A 419 13.57 -9.83 5.46
CA TYR A 419 13.50 -8.46 5.97
C TYR A 419 14.27 -8.29 7.27
N ASN A 420 14.88 -7.12 7.44
CA ASN A 420 15.45 -6.74 8.72
C ASN A 420 14.40 -6.80 9.82
N ASP A 421 14.75 -7.36 10.97
CA ASP A 421 13.86 -7.42 12.13
C ASP A 421 13.47 -6.01 12.58
N SER A 422 12.26 -5.63 12.25
CA SER A 422 11.68 -4.36 12.66
C SER A 422 10.15 -4.43 12.58
N ALA A 423 9.48 -3.72 13.47
CA ALA A 423 8.02 -3.59 13.46
C ALA A 423 7.45 -2.87 12.19
N ARG A 424 8.30 -2.55 11.20
CA ARG A 424 7.89 -1.90 9.94
C ARG A 424 7.63 -2.87 8.80
N HIS A 425 8.18 -4.10 8.86
CA HIS A 425 8.18 -5.03 7.73
C HIS A 425 7.42 -6.32 8.03
N THR A 426 6.43 -6.25 8.94
CA THR A 426 5.67 -7.41 9.43
C THR A 426 4.52 -7.82 8.52
N ILE A 427 4.08 -6.92 7.63
CA ILE A 427 2.90 -7.10 6.76
C ILE A 427 3.24 -6.91 5.26
N GLN A 428 4.51 -7.12 4.89
CA GLN A 428 4.99 -6.94 3.50
C GLN A 428 4.55 -8.07 2.60
N VAL A 429 4.22 -7.73 1.33
CA VAL A 429 3.96 -8.69 0.26
C VAL A 429 4.48 -8.17 -1.08
N ASP A 430 4.89 -9.08 -1.98
CA ASP A 430 5.14 -8.76 -3.37
C ASP A 430 3.82 -8.74 -4.13
N TYR A 431 3.55 -7.66 -4.86
CA TYR A 431 2.25 -7.40 -5.48
C TYR A 431 1.79 -8.55 -6.41
N THR A 432 2.55 -8.84 -7.47
CA THR A 432 2.17 -9.83 -8.50
C THR A 432 2.04 -11.24 -7.91
N GLU A 433 2.91 -11.61 -6.98
CA GLU A 433 2.89 -12.92 -6.32
C GLU A 433 1.65 -13.05 -5.43
N TYR A 434 1.37 -12.04 -4.61
CA TYR A 434 0.22 -12.06 -3.71
C TYR A 434 -1.12 -11.99 -4.48
N MET A 435 -1.20 -11.15 -5.51
CA MET A 435 -2.38 -11.09 -6.38
C MET A 435 -2.64 -12.42 -7.08
N SER A 436 -1.59 -13.11 -7.52
CA SER A 436 -1.71 -14.44 -8.13
C SER A 436 -2.09 -15.51 -7.11
N GLU A 437 -1.52 -15.46 -5.89
CA GLU A 437 -1.87 -16.36 -4.78
C GLU A 437 -3.38 -16.32 -4.46
N LEU A 438 -3.95 -15.13 -4.31
CA LEU A 438 -5.40 -14.97 -4.08
C LEU A 438 -6.20 -15.31 -5.36
N GLY A 439 -5.68 -14.90 -6.50
CA GLY A 439 -6.31 -15.15 -7.79
C GLY A 439 -6.44 -16.63 -8.13
N ASP A 440 -5.48 -17.46 -7.72
CA ASP A 440 -5.52 -18.91 -7.91
C ASP A 440 -6.65 -19.55 -7.08
N LEU A 441 -6.87 -19.09 -5.86
CA LEU A 441 -7.98 -19.53 -5.02
C LEU A 441 -9.34 -19.17 -5.62
N ILE A 442 -9.46 -17.99 -6.22
CA ILE A 442 -10.68 -17.52 -6.90
C ILE A 442 -10.83 -18.15 -8.30
N GLY A 443 -9.75 -18.63 -8.91
CA GLY A 443 -9.72 -19.10 -10.30
C GLY A 443 -9.61 -17.97 -11.33
N CYS A 444 -9.13 -16.77 -10.94
CA CYS A 444 -9.05 -15.59 -11.80
C CYS A 444 -7.64 -15.16 -12.21
N THR A 445 -6.59 -15.87 -11.78
CA THR A 445 -5.21 -15.60 -12.20
C THR A 445 -5.10 -15.68 -13.72
N PRO A 446 -4.57 -14.64 -14.40
CA PRO A 446 -4.39 -14.70 -15.84
C PRO A 446 -3.40 -15.79 -16.24
N ARG A 447 -3.73 -16.52 -17.29
CA ARG A 447 -2.87 -17.56 -17.90
C ARG A 447 -2.44 -17.09 -19.28
N PRO A 448 -1.29 -16.44 -19.42
CA PRO A 448 -0.88 -15.85 -20.70
C PRO A 448 -0.88 -16.84 -21.87
N LEU A 449 -0.43 -18.07 -21.64
CA LEU A 449 -0.33 -19.10 -22.70
C LEU A 449 -1.69 -19.53 -23.25
N ASP A 450 -2.79 -19.36 -22.52
CA ASP A 450 -4.13 -19.64 -23.03
C ASP A 450 -4.47 -18.72 -24.23
N PHE A 451 -3.78 -17.59 -24.36
CA PHE A 451 -3.99 -16.58 -25.41
C PHE A 451 -2.94 -16.66 -26.54
N LEU A 452 -1.95 -17.56 -26.46
CA LEU A 452 -0.80 -17.58 -27.39
C LEU A 452 -1.22 -17.61 -28.87
N PHE A 453 -2.19 -18.44 -29.21
CA PHE A 453 -2.67 -18.58 -30.58
C PHE A 453 -3.97 -17.79 -30.87
N ALA A 454 -4.80 -17.55 -29.85
CA ALA A 454 -6.09 -16.89 -30.03
C ALA A 454 -5.94 -15.35 -30.00
N ASP A 455 -5.03 -14.82 -29.22
CA ASP A 455 -4.79 -13.39 -29.03
C ASP A 455 -3.34 -13.14 -28.59
N SER A 456 -2.43 -13.24 -29.55
CA SER A 456 -0.97 -13.11 -29.27
C SER A 456 -0.58 -11.76 -28.70
N GLN A 457 -1.31 -10.67 -29.02
CA GLN A 457 -1.09 -9.35 -28.46
C GLN A 457 -1.42 -9.32 -26.96
N LEU A 458 -2.54 -9.91 -26.55
CA LEU A 458 -2.89 -10.04 -25.14
C LEU A 458 -1.89 -10.95 -24.40
N CYS A 459 -1.49 -12.08 -25.02
CA CYS A 459 -0.47 -12.97 -24.47
C CYS A 459 0.82 -12.21 -24.17
N TYR A 460 1.32 -11.45 -25.14
CA TYR A 460 2.52 -10.61 -24.99
C TYR A 460 2.34 -9.60 -23.84
N GLN A 461 1.22 -8.88 -23.81
CA GLN A 461 0.97 -7.86 -22.80
C GLN A 461 0.86 -8.46 -21.38
N LEU A 462 0.29 -9.66 -21.24
CA LEU A 462 0.21 -10.35 -19.95
C LEU A 462 1.58 -10.84 -19.42
N ILE A 463 2.56 -11.10 -20.29
CA ILE A 463 3.90 -11.53 -19.89
C ILE A 463 4.81 -10.32 -19.67
N PHE A 464 4.88 -9.42 -20.65
CA PHE A 464 5.86 -8.34 -20.73
C PHE A 464 5.32 -6.97 -20.32
N GLY A 465 4.00 -6.77 -20.38
CA GLY A 465 3.34 -5.57 -19.88
C GLY A 465 3.19 -5.56 -18.37
N PRO A 466 2.70 -4.44 -17.80
CA PRO A 466 2.45 -4.33 -16.36
C PRO A 466 1.29 -5.26 -15.93
N ASP A 467 1.44 -5.87 -14.76
CA ASP A 467 0.43 -6.73 -14.15
C ASP A 467 -0.66 -5.88 -13.47
N VAL A 468 -1.41 -5.15 -14.29
CA VAL A 468 -2.48 -4.25 -13.84
C VAL A 468 -3.68 -5.04 -13.28
N PRO A 469 -4.51 -4.43 -12.41
CA PRO A 469 -5.64 -5.12 -11.78
C PRO A 469 -6.63 -5.76 -12.75
N TYR A 470 -6.78 -5.18 -13.95
CA TYR A 470 -7.66 -5.69 -15.01
C TYR A 470 -7.30 -7.10 -15.49
N CYS A 471 -6.02 -7.50 -15.35
CA CYS A 471 -5.55 -8.84 -15.71
C CYS A 471 -6.32 -9.94 -14.96
N TYR A 472 -6.74 -9.67 -13.73
CA TYR A 472 -7.48 -10.59 -12.87
C TYR A 472 -8.98 -10.59 -13.11
N ARG A 473 -9.44 -9.96 -14.21
CA ARG A 473 -10.84 -9.91 -14.66
C ARG A 473 -11.06 -10.57 -16.02
N LEU A 474 -10.03 -11.19 -16.59
CA LEU A 474 -10.10 -11.92 -17.87
C LEU A 474 -10.85 -13.25 -17.73
N ARG A 475 -10.83 -13.85 -16.55
CA ARG A 475 -11.38 -15.18 -16.27
C ARG A 475 -11.90 -15.30 -14.84
N GLY A 476 -12.50 -16.45 -14.52
CA GLY A 476 -13.05 -16.74 -13.20
C GLY A 476 -14.40 -16.08 -12.95
N PRO A 477 -14.90 -16.10 -11.71
CA PRO A 477 -16.16 -15.46 -11.33
C PRO A 477 -16.10 -13.96 -11.61
N HIS A 478 -17.23 -13.40 -12.06
CA HIS A 478 -17.36 -11.96 -12.35
C HIS A 478 -16.30 -11.44 -13.34
N LYS A 479 -15.94 -12.22 -14.37
CA LYS A 479 -15.09 -11.72 -15.46
C LYS A 479 -15.65 -10.41 -16.02
N TRP A 480 -14.77 -9.51 -16.48
CA TRP A 480 -15.17 -8.21 -17.01
C TRP A 480 -14.91 -8.17 -18.52
N GLU A 481 -15.92 -7.92 -19.30
CA GLU A 481 -15.84 -7.97 -20.76
C GLU A 481 -14.83 -6.96 -21.35
N LYS A 482 -14.68 -5.80 -20.70
CA LYS A 482 -13.72 -4.76 -21.11
C LYS A 482 -12.29 -4.98 -20.60
N ALA A 483 -12.03 -6.08 -19.88
CA ALA A 483 -10.70 -6.34 -19.31
C ALA A 483 -9.59 -6.35 -20.37
N ARG A 484 -9.83 -7.02 -21.51
CA ARG A 484 -8.88 -7.05 -22.63
C ARG A 484 -8.53 -5.65 -23.14
N GLU A 485 -9.55 -4.85 -23.42
CA GLU A 485 -9.40 -3.47 -23.91
C GLU A 485 -8.63 -2.61 -22.89
N ALA A 486 -8.98 -2.74 -21.60
CA ALA A 486 -8.33 -2.02 -20.53
C ALA A 486 -6.83 -2.38 -20.39
N ILE A 487 -6.48 -3.67 -20.54
CA ILE A 487 -5.08 -4.15 -20.50
C ILE A 487 -4.28 -3.59 -21.68
N LEU A 488 -4.80 -3.72 -22.90
CA LEU A 488 -4.10 -3.28 -24.11
C LEU A 488 -3.99 -1.75 -24.20
N GLY A 489 -4.92 -1.02 -23.59
CA GLY A 489 -4.94 0.45 -23.60
C GLY A 489 -4.11 1.12 -22.50
N VAL A 490 -3.33 0.38 -21.69
CA VAL A 490 -2.52 0.95 -20.58
C VAL A 490 -1.52 1.99 -21.09
N ASP A 491 -0.76 1.65 -22.12
CA ASP A 491 0.27 2.54 -22.67
C ASP A 491 -0.36 3.82 -23.28
N ASP A 492 -1.48 3.69 -23.99
CA ASP A 492 -2.20 4.85 -24.55
C ASP A 492 -2.72 5.78 -23.45
N ARG A 493 -3.30 5.22 -22.36
CA ARG A 493 -3.77 6.03 -21.23
C ARG A 493 -2.63 6.66 -20.45
N PHE A 494 -1.47 5.98 -20.34
CA PHE A 494 -0.27 6.56 -19.77
C PHE A 494 0.23 7.75 -20.61
N VAL A 495 0.42 7.53 -21.91
CA VAL A 495 0.94 8.55 -22.84
C VAL A 495 0.01 9.75 -22.93
N LYS A 496 -1.32 9.54 -23.01
CA LYS A 496 -2.31 10.61 -23.10
C LYS A 496 -2.24 11.59 -21.92
N ALA A 497 -1.94 11.10 -20.73
CA ALA A 497 -1.82 11.94 -19.54
C ALA A 497 -0.61 12.90 -19.56
N VAL A 498 0.44 12.59 -20.33
CA VAL A 498 1.69 13.37 -20.38
C VAL A 498 1.91 14.06 -21.73
N HIS A 499 1.33 13.54 -22.81
CA HIS A 499 1.42 14.09 -24.15
C HIS A 499 0.36 15.18 -24.36
N THR A 500 0.57 16.33 -23.71
CA THR A 500 -0.37 17.46 -23.70
C THR A 500 -0.03 18.54 -24.75
N ARG A 501 1.04 18.34 -25.52
CA ARG A 501 1.52 19.24 -26.58
C ARG A 501 1.89 18.43 -27.81
N GLU A 502 1.50 18.89 -28.99
CA GLU A 502 2.02 18.35 -30.24
C GLU A 502 3.53 18.63 -30.33
N GLY A 503 4.30 17.57 -30.49
CA GLY A 503 5.76 17.61 -30.59
C GLY A 503 6.23 17.15 -31.96
N ALA A 504 7.54 17.22 -32.21
CA ALA A 504 8.16 16.59 -33.37
C ALA A 504 7.90 15.07 -33.32
N LYS A 505 7.73 14.44 -34.50
CA LYS A 505 7.58 12.98 -34.57
C LYS A 505 8.80 12.31 -33.91
N PRO A 506 8.60 11.32 -33.01
CA PRO A 506 9.71 10.67 -32.36
C PRO A 506 10.63 10.01 -33.41
N SER A 507 11.93 10.21 -33.26
CA SER A 507 12.93 9.37 -33.93
C SER A 507 12.77 7.95 -33.42
N PHE A 508 13.10 6.96 -34.25
CA PHE A 508 13.06 5.53 -33.94
C PHE A 508 13.67 5.26 -32.55
N GLN A 509 12.88 4.72 -31.61
CA GLN A 509 13.34 4.30 -30.29
C GLN A 509 13.49 2.79 -30.28
N PHE A 510 14.67 2.31 -29.87
CA PHE A 510 14.90 0.90 -29.58
C PHE A 510 14.20 0.59 -28.26
N HIS A 511 13.07 -0.10 -28.32
CA HIS A 511 12.34 -0.51 -27.13
C HIS A 511 13.06 -1.63 -26.39
N ASP A 512 13.16 -1.57 -25.06
CA ASP A 512 13.66 -2.65 -24.19
C ASP A 512 12.93 -3.98 -24.42
N SER A 513 11.75 -3.95 -25.05
CA SER A 513 11.01 -5.12 -25.49
C SER A 513 11.83 -6.07 -26.38
N TYR A 514 12.78 -5.57 -27.18
CA TYR A 514 13.66 -6.43 -27.98
C TYR A 514 14.70 -7.15 -27.11
N LEU A 515 15.19 -6.51 -26.04
CA LEU A 515 16.06 -7.16 -25.07
C LEU A 515 15.31 -8.24 -24.28
N TYR A 516 14.09 -7.96 -23.86
CA TYR A 516 13.24 -8.97 -23.19
C TYR A 516 12.85 -10.12 -24.12
N ALA A 517 12.56 -9.85 -25.39
CA ALA A 517 12.30 -10.88 -26.38
C ALA A 517 13.53 -11.77 -26.60
N PHE A 518 14.74 -11.19 -26.67
CA PHE A 518 15.98 -11.92 -26.78
C PHE A 518 16.26 -12.77 -25.52
N LEU A 519 16.06 -12.23 -24.32
CA LEU A 519 16.21 -12.96 -23.06
C LEU A 519 15.17 -14.09 -22.92
N ALA A 520 13.93 -13.85 -23.37
CA ALA A 520 12.90 -14.89 -23.40
C ALA A 520 13.24 -16.02 -24.39
N LEU A 521 13.81 -15.68 -25.55
CA LEU A 521 14.28 -16.67 -26.53
C LEU A 521 15.43 -17.51 -25.96
N LEU A 522 16.38 -16.88 -25.26
CA LEU A 522 17.46 -17.58 -24.55
C LEU A 522 16.92 -18.51 -23.46
N LEU A 523 15.92 -18.08 -22.71
CA LEU A 523 15.27 -18.89 -21.66
C LEU A 523 14.53 -20.09 -22.26
N LEU A 524 13.79 -19.88 -23.34
CA LEU A 524 13.10 -20.93 -24.07
C LEU A 524 14.10 -21.95 -24.66
N THR A 525 15.20 -21.47 -25.27
CA THR A 525 16.24 -22.37 -25.77
C THR A 525 16.88 -23.19 -24.64
N PHE A 526 17.15 -22.55 -23.47
CA PHE A 526 17.69 -23.27 -22.31
C PHE A 526 16.73 -24.33 -21.73
N LEU A 527 15.41 -24.05 -21.74
CA LEU A 527 14.38 -24.98 -21.28
C LEU A 527 14.11 -26.13 -22.26
N PHE A 528 14.30 -25.91 -23.58
CA PHE A 528 14.11 -26.94 -24.60
C PHE A 528 15.35 -27.85 -24.80
N PHE A 529 16.53 -27.40 -24.37
CA PHE A 529 17.78 -28.17 -24.48
C PHE A 529 18.25 -28.79 -23.15
N ARG A 530 17.39 -28.81 -22.14
CA ARG A 530 17.56 -29.50 -20.86
C ARG A 530 16.52 -30.61 -20.72
#